data_b3cc0f180aaaa3a05578a8d88d98d120
#
_entry.id   b3cc0f180aaaa3a05578a8d88d98d120
#
_cell.length_a   1.000
_cell.length_b   1.000
_cell.length_c   1.000
_cell.angle_alpha   90.00
_cell.angle_beta   90.00
_cell.angle_gamma   90.00
#
_symmetry.space_group_name_H-M   'P 1'
#
loop_
_entity.id
_entity.type
_entity.pdbx_description
1 polymer ?
#
loop_
_entity_poly.entity_id
_entity_poly.type
_entity_poly.pdbx_seq_one_letter_code
_entity_poly.pdbx_strand_id
1 'polypeptide(L)'
;MVIKINRMKYLLLLFFTTNIMAQETQNNDKLPYYEVPEYYSEYTTGTVVARMVDGLGFRYRWATENLRPEDLKYKISEDGRTSEETINHILGLSRVIVNSTLKVPTDYTVNRPSLTYEQKRKETLENFYKASQILQKAKSLKAFKIKFISARGESEYPFWNQINGPIADAIWHCGQIVSMRRASGNPLNSKVSFLQGKVRE
;
A
#
# COMPACT_ATOMS: atom_id res chain seq x y z
N MET A 1 61.75 -7.13 -19.52
CA MET A 1 60.59 -6.25 -19.77
C MET A 1 59.44 -6.79 -18.94
N VAL A 2 59.21 -6.19 -17.75
CA VAL A 2 58.23 -6.70 -16.77
C VAL A 2 56.94 -5.92 -16.94
N ILE A 3 55.86 -6.62 -17.25
CA ILE A 3 54.54 -6.04 -17.43
C ILE A 3 53.96 -5.73 -16.06
N LYS A 4 53.86 -4.43 -15.69
CA LYS A 4 53.11 -3.96 -14.53
C LYS A 4 51.61 -4.04 -14.86
N ILE A 5 50.96 -5.08 -14.40
CA ILE A 5 49.50 -5.20 -14.47
C ILE A 5 48.87 -4.25 -13.46
N ASN A 6 48.04 -3.38 -13.98
CA ASN A 6 47.40 -2.23 -13.33
C ASN A 6 46.37 -2.70 -12.30
N ARG A 7 46.76 -2.89 -11.04
CA ARG A 7 45.86 -3.31 -9.90
C ARG A 7 44.78 -2.27 -9.55
N MET A 8 44.88 -1.07 -10.11
CA MET A 8 43.96 0.04 -9.79
C MET A 8 42.60 -0.05 -10.47
N LYS A 9 42.49 -0.79 -11.59
CA LYS A 9 41.20 -0.95 -12.31
C LYS A 9 40.21 -1.88 -11.60
N TYR A 10 40.67 -2.82 -10.80
CA TYR A 10 39.81 -3.74 -10.06
C TYR A 10 39.27 -3.16 -8.75
N LEU A 11 39.96 -2.18 -8.17
CA LEU A 11 39.49 -1.49 -6.96
C LEU A 11 38.31 -0.56 -7.24
N LEU A 12 38.24 0.02 -8.43
CA LEU A 12 37.09 0.85 -8.85
C LEU A 12 35.81 0.04 -9.13
N LEU A 13 35.91 -1.21 -9.59
CA LEU A 13 34.75 -2.07 -9.81
C LEU A 13 34.11 -2.58 -8.50
N LEU A 14 34.92 -2.80 -7.45
CA LEU A 14 34.39 -3.23 -6.15
C LEU A 14 33.63 -2.10 -5.41
N PHE A 15 33.99 -0.84 -5.64
CA PHE A 15 33.28 0.31 -5.05
C PHE A 15 31.92 0.58 -5.69
N PHE A 16 31.71 0.18 -6.95
CA PHE A 16 30.41 0.37 -7.62
C PHE A 16 29.36 -0.68 -7.21
N THR A 17 29.78 -1.89 -6.86
CA THR A 17 28.84 -2.96 -6.46
C THR A 17 28.32 -2.79 -5.03
N THR A 18 29.07 -2.17 -4.14
CA THR A 18 28.60 -1.90 -2.76
C THR A 18 27.56 -0.78 -2.67
N ASN A 19 27.57 0.16 -3.62
CA ASN A 19 26.57 1.24 -3.63
C ASN A 19 25.20 0.80 -4.12
N ILE A 20 25.09 -0.28 -4.92
CA ILE A 20 23.78 -0.79 -5.39
C ILE A 20 23.03 -1.52 -4.26
N MET A 21 23.76 -2.26 -3.41
CA MET A 21 23.14 -2.96 -2.27
C MET A 21 22.74 -2.01 -1.14
N ALA A 22 23.41 -0.87 -0.98
CA ALA A 22 23.05 0.15 0.01
C ALA A 22 21.81 0.97 -0.40
N GLN A 23 21.49 1.03 -1.69
CA GLN A 23 20.34 1.78 -2.21
C GLN A 23 19.01 1.04 -2.05
N GLU A 24 18.99 -0.29 -1.99
CA GLU A 24 17.76 -1.07 -1.76
C GLU A 24 17.27 -1.03 -0.30
N THR A 25 18.18 -0.92 0.67
CA THR A 25 17.83 -0.83 2.10
C THR A 25 17.33 0.56 2.52
N GLN A 26 17.66 1.62 1.80
CA GLN A 26 17.20 3.00 2.13
C GLN A 26 15.79 3.36 1.62
N ASN A 27 15.14 2.50 0.84
CA ASN A 27 13.87 2.84 0.20
C ASN A 27 12.63 2.59 1.10
N ASN A 28 12.79 1.89 2.22
CA ASN A 28 11.68 1.61 3.15
C ASN A 28 11.29 2.82 4.00
N ASP A 29 12.24 3.73 4.31
CA ASP A 29 11.98 4.96 5.08
C ASP A 29 11.21 6.02 4.27
N LYS A 30 11.09 5.86 2.96
CA LYS A 30 10.40 6.82 2.06
C LYS A 30 8.96 6.44 1.72
N LEU A 31 8.46 5.27 2.17
CA LEU A 31 7.07 4.89 1.90
C LEU A 31 6.10 5.79 2.69
N PRO A 32 4.97 6.19 2.08
CA PRO A 32 3.99 7.03 2.75
C PRO A 32 3.39 6.37 3.99
N TYR A 33 2.78 7.19 4.85
CA TYR A 33 2.01 6.75 6.03
C TYR A 33 2.83 6.13 7.18
N TYR A 34 4.08 6.55 7.36
CA TYR A 34 4.74 6.33 8.66
C TYR A 34 3.94 6.97 9.78
N GLU A 35 3.44 8.19 9.52
CA GLU A 35 2.40 8.88 10.27
C GLU A 35 1.29 9.31 9.32
N VAL A 36 0.09 9.55 9.85
CA VAL A 36 -0.98 10.17 9.08
C VAL A 36 -0.62 11.63 8.83
N PRO A 37 -0.83 12.19 7.62
CA PRO A 37 -0.56 13.60 7.34
C PRO A 37 -1.19 14.55 8.35
N GLU A 38 -0.67 15.77 8.46
CA GLU A 38 -1.21 16.82 9.34
C GLU A 38 -2.71 17.04 9.10
N TYR A 39 -3.40 17.61 10.09
CA TYR A 39 -4.83 17.88 10.00
C TYR A 39 -5.13 18.87 8.88
N TYR A 40 -6.20 18.61 8.15
CA TYR A 40 -6.75 19.58 7.21
C TYR A 40 -7.35 20.75 7.99
N SER A 41 -7.24 21.96 7.43
CA SER A 41 -7.81 23.16 8.05
C SER A 41 -9.34 23.20 8.07
N GLU A 42 -9.98 22.45 7.17
CA GLU A 42 -11.44 22.46 7.00
C GLU A 42 -12.02 21.05 6.82
N TYR A 43 -13.22 20.86 7.30
CA TYR A 43 -14.02 19.66 7.09
C TYR A 43 -14.89 19.81 5.84
N THR A 44 -14.29 19.60 4.67
CA THR A 44 -15.04 19.52 3.41
C THR A 44 -15.35 18.06 3.04
N THR A 45 -16.24 17.84 2.07
CA THR A 45 -16.51 16.50 1.54
C THR A 45 -15.21 15.80 1.09
N GLY A 46 -14.32 16.53 0.44
CA GLY A 46 -13.06 16.00 -0.06
C GLY A 46 -12.07 15.67 1.07
N THR A 47 -11.86 16.59 2.01
CA THR A 47 -10.90 16.40 3.12
C THR A 47 -11.33 15.30 4.08
N VAL A 48 -12.63 15.15 4.34
CA VAL A 48 -13.15 14.06 5.18
C VAL A 48 -12.84 12.69 4.56
N VAL A 49 -13.12 12.50 3.28
CA VAL A 49 -12.84 11.22 2.62
C VAL A 49 -11.33 11.01 2.40
N ALA A 50 -10.57 12.06 2.09
CA ALA A 50 -9.11 11.97 2.05
C ALA A 50 -8.55 11.47 3.38
N ARG A 51 -9.05 12.00 4.51
CA ARG A 51 -8.64 11.54 5.85
C ARG A 51 -8.99 10.08 6.13
N MET A 52 -10.12 9.57 5.60
CA MET A 52 -10.45 8.14 5.70
C MET A 52 -9.42 7.29 4.95
N VAL A 53 -8.99 7.71 3.75
CA VAL A 53 -7.96 7.03 2.96
C VAL A 53 -6.58 7.13 3.63
N ASP A 54 -6.24 8.28 4.22
CA ASP A 54 -4.99 8.43 4.99
C ASP A 54 -4.96 7.49 6.20
N GLY A 55 -6.08 7.39 6.92
CA GLY A 55 -6.23 6.46 8.05
C GLY A 55 -6.16 4.98 7.63
N LEU A 56 -6.65 4.65 6.42
CA LEU A 56 -6.48 3.33 5.82
C LEU A 56 -5.01 3.09 5.46
N GLY A 57 -4.34 4.05 4.81
CA GLY A 57 -2.93 3.94 4.43
C GLY A 57 -2.03 3.70 5.65
N PHE A 58 -2.26 4.42 6.74
CA PHE A 58 -1.55 4.24 8.01
C PHE A 58 -1.77 2.84 8.60
N ARG A 59 -3.01 2.33 8.60
CA ARG A 59 -3.32 0.97 9.05
C ARG A 59 -2.63 -0.08 8.20
N TYR A 60 -2.69 0.06 6.89
CA TYR A 60 -2.05 -0.88 5.97
C TYR A 60 -0.52 -0.87 6.14
N ARG A 61 0.10 0.31 6.23
CA ARG A 61 1.54 0.42 6.46
C ARG A 61 1.97 -0.40 7.68
N TRP A 62 1.33 -0.19 8.80
CA TRP A 62 1.72 -0.84 10.06
C TRP A 62 1.25 -2.30 10.15
N ALA A 63 0.11 -2.65 9.55
CA ALA A 63 -0.31 -4.04 9.45
C ALA A 63 0.69 -4.90 8.66
N THR A 64 1.32 -4.30 7.66
CA THR A 64 2.24 -4.98 6.74
C THR A 64 3.72 -4.67 7.01
N GLU A 65 4.08 -3.96 8.07
CA GLU A 65 5.48 -3.66 8.38
C GLU A 65 6.21 -4.91 8.89
N ASN A 66 7.36 -5.25 8.29
CA ASN A 66 8.22 -6.36 8.70
C ASN A 66 7.51 -7.72 8.82
N LEU A 67 6.63 -8.05 7.87
CA LEU A 67 6.08 -9.40 7.77
C LEU A 67 7.14 -10.36 7.25
N ARG A 68 7.27 -11.49 7.94
CA ARG A 68 8.21 -12.57 7.60
C ARG A 68 7.55 -13.55 6.61
N PRO A 69 8.30 -14.42 5.93
CA PRO A 69 7.74 -15.42 5.03
C PRO A 69 6.68 -16.34 5.67
N GLU A 70 6.86 -16.71 6.95
CA GLU A 70 5.87 -17.47 7.71
C GLU A 70 4.60 -16.69 8.00
N ASP A 71 4.69 -15.37 8.23
CA ASP A 71 3.53 -14.51 8.43
C ASP A 71 2.70 -14.40 7.14
N LEU A 72 3.36 -14.30 6.00
CA LEU A 72 2.71 -14.21 4.68
C LEU A 72 1.91 -15.48 4.35
N LYS A 73 2.40 -16.65 4.76
CA LYS A 73 1.76 -17.96 4.54
C LYS A 73 0.69 -18.28 5.59
N TYR A 74 0.63 -17.53 6.69
CA TYR A 74 -0.28 -17.81 7.79
C TYR A 74 -1.73 -17.59 7.36
N LYS A 75 -2.62 -18.50 7.77
CA LYS A 75 -4.08 -18.43 7.66
C LYS A 75 -4.73 -18.90 8.96
N ILE A 76 -5.89 -18.37 9.29
CA ILE A 76 -6.59 -18.66 10.56
C ILE A 76 -7.31 -20.02 10.48
N SER A 77 -7.79 -20.40 9.30
CA SER A 77 -8.51 -21.67 9.06
C SER A 77 -8.11 -22.26 7.71
N GLU A 78 -8.44 -23.54 7.50
CA GLU A 78 -8.15 -24.24 6.24
C GLU A 78 -8.75 -23.53 5.03
N ASP A 79 -9.99 -23.04 5.15
CA ASP A 79 -10.71 -22.34 4.09
C ASP A 79 -10.41 -20.83 4.03
N GLY A 80 -9.62 -20.33 4.99
CA GLY A 80 -9.29 -18.92 5.10
C GLY A 80 -8.21 -18.50 4.10
N ARG A 81 -8.23 -17.21 3.72
CA ARG A 81 -7.14 -16.59 2.98
C ARG A 81 -5.88 -16.51 3.84
N THR A 82 -4.72 -16.69 3.22
CA THR A 82 -3.43 -16.36 3.81
C THR A 82 -3.27 -14.83 3.95
N SER A 83 -2.29 -14.40 4.76
CA SER A 83 -1.95 -12.99 4.83
C SER A 83 -1.54 -12.44 3.46
N GLU A 84 -0.79 -13.20 2.65
CA GLU A 84 -0.39 -12.78 1.30
C GLU A 84 -1.59 -12.63 0.36
N GLU A 85 -2.55 -13.56 0.38
CA GLU A 85 -3.78 -13.44 -0.41
C GLU A 85 -4.63 -12.24 0.03
N THR A 86 -4.66 -11.95 1.33
CA THR A 86 -5.32 -10.77 1.88
C THR A 86 -4.63 -9.48 1.42
N ILE A 87 -3.29 -9.45 1.39
CA ILE A 87 -2.51 -8.32 0.86
C ILE A 87 -2.78 -8.14 -0.64
N ASN A 88 -2.84 -9.23 -1.41
CA ASN A 88 -3.20 -9.18 -2.84
C ASN A 88 -4.60 -8.57 -3.05
N HIS A 89 -5.55 -8.93 -2.19
CA HIS A 89 -6.90 -8.36 -2.25
C HIS A 89 -6.89 -6.85 -1.95
N ILE A 90 -6.19 -6.41 -0.89
CA ILE A 90 -6.06 -4.98 -0.57
C ILE A 90 -5.36 -4.21 -1.69
N LEU A 91 -4.35 -4.79 -2.35
CA LEU A 91 -3.73 -4.18 -3.53
C LEU A 91 -4.78 -3.96 -4.65
N GLY A 92 -5.64 -4.95 -4.90
CA GLY A 92 -6.76 -4.81 -5.84
C GLY A 92 -7.70 -3.65 -5.45
N LEU A 93 -8.09 -3.58 -4.17
CA LEU A 93 -8.94 -2.50 -3.65
C LEU A 93 -8.26 -1.12 -3.77
N SER A 94 -6.95 -1.03 -3.51
CA SER A 94 -6.19 0.22 -3.64
C SER A 94 -6.17 0.75 -5.08
N ARG A 95 -6.10 -0.17 -6.06
CA ARG A 95 -6.21 0.17 -7.49
C ARG A 95 -7.60 0.71 -7.83
N VAL A 96 -8.66 0.11 -7.30
CA VAL A 96 -10.03 0.64 -7.48
C VAL A 96 -10.15 2.04 -6.89
N ILE A 97 -9.60 2.28 -5.70
CA ILE A 97 -9.64 3.58 -5.03
C ILE A 97 -8.91 4.65 -5.86
N VAL A 98 -7.68 4.40 -6.27
CA VAL A 98 -6.91 5.39 -7.01
C VAL A 98 -7.47 5.63 -8.42
N ASN A 99 -7.91 4.57 -9.12
CA ASN A 99 -8.48 4.68 -10.46
C ASN A 99 -9.77 5.51 -10.46
N SER A 100 -10.64 5.31 -9.46
CA SER A 100 -11.84 6.12 -9.28
C SER A 100 -11.50 7.61 -9.14
N THR A 101 -10.48 7.96 -8.34
CA THR A 101 -10.05 9.35 -8.17
C THR A 101 -9.40 9.92 -9.43
N LEU A 102 -8.72 9.09 -10.22
CA LEU A 102 -8.17 9.44 -11.52
C LEU A 102 -9.23 9.48 -12.64
N LYS A 103 -10.47 9.04 -12.36
CA LYS A 103 -11.59 8.94 -13.29
C LYS A 103 -11.30 7.98 -14.47
N VAL A 104 -10.49 6.95 -14.20
CA VAL A 104 -10.20 5.87 -15.15
C VAL A 104 -10.81 4.55 -14.68
N PRO A 105 -11.15 3.62 -15.56
CA PRO A 105 -11.68 2.33 -15.17
C PRO A 105 -10.61 1.44 -14.52
N THR A 106 -11.04 0.56 -13.63
CA THR A 106 -10.25 -0.60 -13.21
C THR A 106 -10.52 -1.74 -14.19
N ASP A 107 -9.52 -2.05 -15.00
CA ASP A 107 -9.62 -3.06 -16.04
C ASP A 107 -9.07 -4.40 -15.53
N TYR A 108 -9.94 -5.40 -15.47
CA TYR A 108 -9.62 -6.77 -15.09
C TYR A 108 -9.29 -7.68 -16.29
N THR A 109 -9.36 -7.16 -17.53
CA THR A 109 -8.96 -7.91 -18.73
C THR A 109 -7.45 -7.83 -18.99
N VAL A 110 -6.79 -6.84 -18.39
CA VAL A 110 -5.35 -6.64 -18.53
C VAL A 110 -4.59 -7.62 -17.63
N ASN A 111 -3.74 -8.44 -18.24
CA ASN A 111 -2.83 -9.29 -17.50
C ASN A 111 -1.73 -8.42 -16.83
N ARG A 112 -1.55 -8.58 -15.53
CA ARG A 112 -0.56 -7.84 -14.75
C ARG A 112 0.56 -8.79 -14.30
N PRO A 113 1.83 -8.35 -14.32
CA PRO A 113 2.93 -9.17 -13.83
C PRO A 113 2.74 -9.48 -12.34
N SER A 114 3.28 -10.63 -11.93
CA SER A 114 3.38 -10.95 -10.51
C SER A 114 4.34 -9.97 -9.83
N LEU A 115 3.96 -9.52 -8.64
CA LEU A 115 4.75 -8.57 -7.83
C LEU A 115 5.32 -9.28 -6.61
N THR A 116 6.50 -8.85 -6.16
CA THR A 116 7.01 -9.25 -4.84
C THR A 116 6.18 -8.62 -3.72
N TYR A 117 6.34 -9.10 -2.50
CA TYR A 117 5.67 -8.53 -1.33
C TYR A 117 5.97 -7.02 -1.17
N GLU A 118 7.23 -6.63 -1.31
CA GLU A 118 7.67 -5.24 -1.20
C GLU A 118 7.05 -4.36 -2.29
N GLN A 119 6.98 -4.86 -3.52
CA GLN A 119 6.34 -4.16 -4.64
C GLN A 119 4.84 -3.99 -4.42
N LYS A 120 4.15 -5.05 -3.95
CA LYS A 120 2.72 -4.99 -3.59
C LYS A 120 2.47 -3.94 -2.50
N ARG A 121 3.29 -3.98 -1.44
CA ARG A 121 3.21 -3.05 -0.32
C ARG A 121 3.44 -1.60 -0.76
N LYS A 122 4.47 -1.36 -1.55
CA LYS A 122 4.80 -0.04 -2.10
C LYS A 122 3.65 0.49 -2.97
N GLU A 123 3.22 -0.27 -3.96
CA GLU A 123 2.13 0.14 -4.87
C GLU A 123 0.84 0.46 -4.10
N THR A 124 0.49 -0.37 -3.11
CA THR A 124 -0.72 -0.14 -2.30
C THR A 124 -0.65 1.18 -1.54
N LEU A 125 0.47 1.46 -0.87
CA LEU A 125 0.67 2.70 -0.11
C LEU A 125 0.69 3.94 -1.01
N GLU A 126 1.36 3.86 -2.16
CA GLU A 126 1.40 4.92 -3.16
C GLU A 126 0.01 5.19 -3.77
N ASN A 127 -0.79 4.16 -4.02
CA ASN A 127 -2.17 4.30 -4.50
C ASN A 127 -3.04 5.04 -3.48
N PHE A 128 -2.99 4.67 -2.20
CA PHE A 128 -3.73 5.37 -1.16
C PHE A 128 -3.29 6.82 -1.03
N TYR A 129 -1.97 7.07 -1.03
CA TYR A 129 -1.44 8.42 -0.93
C TYR A 129 -1.89 9.30 -2.12
N LYS A 130 -1.76 8.78 -3.35
CA LYS A 130 -2.21 9.48 -4.56
C LYS A 130 -3.71 9.76 -4.53
N ALA A 131 -4.52 8.80 -4.12
CA ALA A 131 -5.96 8.99 -4.00
C ALA A 131 -6.30 10.09 -2.97
N SER A 132 -5.68 10.06 -1.79
CA SER A 132 -5.85 11.10 -0.76
C SER A 132 -5.48 12.48 -1.29
N GLN A 133 -4.34 12.63 -1.98
CA GLN A 133 -3.89 13.91 -2.56
C GLN A 133 -4.88 14.49 -3.60
N ILE A 134 -5.63 13.64 -4.29
CA ILE A 134 -6.68 14.09 -5.22
C ILE A 134 -7.94 14.46 -4.46
N LEU A 135 -8.36 13.61 -3.54
CA LEU A 135 -9.61 13.77 -2.78
C LEU A 135 -9.60 15.04 -1.93
N GLN A 136 -8.50 15.36 -1.25
CA GLN A 136 -8.41 16.56 -0.39
C GLN A 136 -8.71 17.87 -1.14
N LYS A 137 -8.47 17.92 -2.45
CA LYS A 137 -8.73 19.09 -3.33
C LYS A 137 -10.12 19.09 -3.94
N ALA A 138 -10.90 18.03 -3.72
CA ALA A 138 -12.18 17.82 -4.38
C ALA A 138 -13.29 18.64 -3.71
N LYS A 139 -13.96 19.49 -4.47
CA LYS A 139 -15.18 20.19 -4.03
C LYS A 139 -16.43 19.29 -4.07
N SER A 140 -16.39 18.22 -4.87
CA SER A 140 -17.50 17.27 -5.03
C SER A 140 -16.93 15.89 -5.38
N LEU A 141 -17.54 14.84 -4.83
CA LEU A 141 -17.17 13.45 -5.11
C LEU A 141 -17.97 12.84 -6.28
N LYS A 142 -18.94 13.57 -6.83
CA LYS A 142 -19.86 13.08 -7.88
C LYS A 142 -19.11 12.54 -9.12
N ALA A 143 -17.96 13.11 -9.45
CA ALA A 143 -17.18 12.73 -10.61
C ALA A 143 -16.28 11.49 -10.39
N PHE A 144 -16.07 11.08 -9.14
CA PHE A 144 -15.19 9.95 -8.79
C PHE A 144 -15.99 8.65 -8.70
N LYS A 145 -16.46 8.20 -9.85
CA LYS A 145 -17.23 6.95 -9.97
C LYS A 145 -16.29 5.76 -10.00
N ILE A 146 -16.70 4.62 -9.46
CA ILE A 146 -16.03 3.35 -9.71
C ILE A 146 -16.46 2.87 -11.08
N LYS A 147 -15.50 2.57 -11.94
CA LYS A 147 -15.74 1.96 -13.26
C LYS A 147 -14.95 0.68 -13.36
N PHE A 148 -15.61 -0.38 -13.78
CA PHE A 148 -14.98 -1.67 -14.04
C PHE A 148 -15.10 -2.06 -15.51
N ILE A 149 -14.01 -2.62 -16.06
CA ILE A 149 -14.01 -3.35 -17.32
C ILE A 149 -13.68 -4.81 -16.99
N SER A 150 -14.49 -5.75 -17.45
CA SER A 150 -14.30 -7.18 -17.26
C SER A 150 -14.73 -7.96 -18.49
N ALA A 151 -14.45 -9.27 -18.54
CA ALA A 151 -14.94 -10.16 -19.59
C ALA A 151 -16.48 -10.21 -19.68
N ARG A 152 -17.20 -9.79 -18.62
CA ARG A 152 -18.68 -9.71 -18.58
C ARG A 152 -19.23 -8.37 -19.05
N GLY A 153 -18.38 -7.43 -19.42
CA GLY A 153 -18.73 -6.07 -19.83
C GLY A 153 -18.31 -5.00 -18.82
N GLU A 154 -18.84 -3.81 -19.00
CA GLU A 154 -18.56 -2.63 -18.18
C GLU A 154 -19.63 -2.44 -17.10
N SER A 155 -19.21 -1.89 -15.95
CA SER A 155 -20.12 -1.47 -14.90
C SER A 155 -19.63 -0.18 -14.24
N GLU A 156 -20.56 0.63 -13.74
CA GLU A 156 -20.28 1.90 -13.09
C GLU A 156 -21.09 2.03 -11.80
N TYR A 157 -20.44 2.54 -10.73
CA TYR A 157 -21.08 2.78 -9.43
C TYR A 157 -20.75 4.19 -8.94
N PRO A 158 -21.69 4.86 -8.23
CA PRO A 158 -21.43 6.16 -7.63
C PRO A 158 -20.42 6.05 -6.49
N PHE A 159 -19.83 7.18 -6.08
CA PHE A 159 -18.81 7.23 -5.02
C PHE A 159 -19.25 6.63 -3.68
N TRP A 160 -20.55 6.56 -3.39
CA TRP A 160 -21.05 5.87 -2.20
C TRP A 160 -20.54 4.43 -2.09
N ASN A 161 -20.46 3.73 -3.21
CA ASN A 161 -19.92 2.38 -3.27
C ASN A 161 -18.42 2.32 -3.00
N GLN A 162 -17.68 3.40 -3.21
CA GLN A 162 -16.26 3.50 -2.83
C GLN A 162 -16.11 3.48 -1.31
N ILE A 163 -17.01 4.11 -0.59
CA ILE A 163 -17.00 4.19 0.88
C ILE A 163 -17.31 2.84 1.49
N ASN A 164 -18.46 2.22 1.11
CA ASN A 164 -18.87 0.94 1.71
C ASN A 164 -18.10 -0.26 1.17
N GLY A 165 -17.59 -0.19 -0.05
CA GLY A 165 -16.81 -1.26 -0.68
C GLY A 165 -15.31 -1.04 -0.46
N PRO A 166 -14.55 -0.60 -1.47
CA PRO A 166 -13.09 -0.63 -1.44
C PRO A 166 -12.44 -0.02 -0.20
N ILE A 167 -12.94 1.10 0.33
CA ILE A 167 -12.35 1.75 1.51
C ILE A 167 -12.63 0.93 2.78
N ALA A 168 -13.91 0.62 3.06
CA ALA A 168 -14.28 -0.12 4.26
C ALA A 168 -13.73 -1.55 4.25
N ASP A 169 -13.78 -2.22 3.10
CA ASP A 169 -13.27 -3.57 2.92
C ASP A 169 -11.75 -3.64 3.14
N ALA A 170 -10.99 -2.69 2.61
CA ALA A 170 -9.55 -2.62 2.86
C ALA A 170 -9.22 -2.38 4.34
N ILE A 171 -10.00 -1.54 5.06
CA ILE A 171 -9.83 -1.34 6.51
C ILE A 171 -10.10 -2.65 7.26
N TRP A 172 -11.16 -3.37 6.92
CA TRP A 172 -11.48 -4.68 7.52
C TRP A 172 -10.33 -5.66 7.30
N HIS A 173 -9.83 -5.78 6.09
CA HIS A 173 -8.72 -6.68 5.77
C HIS A 173 -7.40 -6.28 6.44
N CYS A 174 -7.13 -5.01 6.68
CA CYS A 174 -5.99 -4.61 7.54
C CYS A 174 -6.11 -5.21 8.94
N GLY A 175 -7.31 -5.23 9.53
CA GLY A 175 -7.57 -5.88 10.82
C GLY A 175 -7.31 -7.39 10.80
N GLN A 176 -7.65 -8.07 9.72
CA GLN A 176 -7.35 -9.50 9.54
C GLN A 176 -5.84 -9.76 9.50
N ILE A 177 -5.07 -8.97 8.74
CA ILE A 177 -3.59 -9.09 8.72
C ILE A 177 -3.02 -8.90 10.13
N VAL A 178 -3.50 -7.90 10.88
CA VAL A 178 -3.06 -7.67 12.27
C VAL A 178 -3.37 -8.88 13.16
N SER A 179 -4.51 -9.53 13.00
CA SER A 179 -4.87 -10.74 13.74
C SER A 179 -3.99 -11.93 13.35
N MET A 180 -3.78 -12.14 12.06
CA MET A 180 -2.93 -13.21 11.53
C MET A 180 -1.47 -13.06 11.98
N ARG A 181 -0.89 -11.86 11.90
CA ARG A 181 0.49 -11.64 12.34
C ARG A 181 0.68 -11.79 13.86
N ARG A 182 -0.34 -11.49 14.67
CA ARG A 182 -0.30 -11.79 16.11
C ARG A 182 -0.28 -13.29 16.36
N ALA A 183 -1.12 -14.02 15.66
CA ALA A 183 -1.22 -15.47 15.79
C ALA A 183 0.04 -16.21 15.30
N SER A 184 0.75 -15.66 14.30
CA SER A 184 2.04 -16.18 13.82
C SER A 184 3.24 -15.76 14.69
N GLY A 185 3.03 -15.01 15.80
CA GLY A 185 4.08 -14.60 16.71
C GLY A 185 4.88 -13.35 16.27
N ASN A 186 4.33 -12.54 15.36
CA ASN A 186 4.90 -11.27 14.92
C ASN A 186 3.91 -10.11 15.21
N PRO A 187 3.67 -9.73 16.46
CA PRO A 187 2.69 -8.72 16.81
C PRO A 187 3.07 -7.34 16.22
N LEU A 188 2.05 -6.52 16.01
CA LEU A 188 2.20 -5.14 15.59
C LEU A 188 3.00 -4.33 16.64
N ASN A 189 3.79 -3.36 16.19
CA ASN A 189 4.50 -2.44 17.08
C ASN A 189 3.52 -1.74 18.04
N SER A 190 3.70 -1.95 19.33
CA SER A 190 2.83 -1.43 20.41
C SER A 190 2.85 0.10 20.55
N LYS A 191 3.86 0.77 19.98
CA LYS A 191 3.96 2.23 19.97
C LYS A 191 3.04 2.89 18.93
N VAL A 192 2.46 2.14 18.00
CA VAL A 192 1.56 2.68 16.96
C VAL A 192 0.23 3.09 17.59
N SER A 193 -0.10 4.37 17.49
CA SER A 193 -1.35 4.95 17.95
C SER A 193 -2.30 5.19 16.78
N PHE A 194 -3.27 4.30 16.58
CA PHE A 194 -4.26 4.46 15.50
C PHE A 194 -5.18 5.66 15.70
N LEU A 195 -5.44 6.06 16.95
CA LEU A 195 -6.23 7.25 17.25
C LEU A 195 -5.51 8.52 16.80
N GLN A 196 -4.23 8.64 17.10
CA GLN A 196 -3.44 9.82 16.78
C GLN A 196 -2.86 9.78 15.36
N GLY A 197 -2.75 8.58 14.75
CA GLY A 197 -2.06 8.39 13.48
C GLY A 197 -0.56 8.59 13.57
N LYS A 198 0.05 8.29 14.73
CA LYS A 198 1.46 8.52 15.03
C LYS A 198 2.10 7.32 15.72
N VAL A 199 3.43 7.29 15.70
CA VAL A 199 4.22 6.37 16.53
C VAL A 199 4.60 7.11 17.80
N ARG A 200 4.26 6.53 18.96
CA ARG A 200 4.62 7.11 20.26
C ARG A 200 6.13 6.98 20.49
N GLU A 201 6.71 7.92 21.17
CA GLU A 201 8.10 7.88 21.65
C GLU A 201 8.37 6.76 22.67
#